data_54df703d6dc21cd76b6ac21a590447f7
#
_entry.id   54df703d6dc21cd76b6ac21a590447f7
#
_cell.length_a   1.000
_cell.length_b   1.000
_cell.length_c   1.000
_cell.angle_alpha   90.00
_cell.angle_beta   90.00
_cell.angle_gamma   90.00
#
_symmetry.space_group_name_H-M   'P 1'
#
loop_
_entity.id
_entity.type
_entity.pdbx_description
1 polymer ?
#
loop_
_entity_poly.entity_id
_entity_poly.type
_entity_poly.pdbx_seq_one_letter_code
_entity_poly.pdbx_strand_id
1 'polypeptide(L)'
;MYKRQNYDKYNWEEHPEHFILQDITKPVDFGEGKKNMYAYADTEILVQRDREVQMAVNEFGKGRSVYISGLPYSFENSRILYRSILWSAHGEDILHCWYSENFNVEVHAYVENGKYCVVNNTYEPQETTVYCGDGSSFFLKLEANEIKWYSI
;
A
#
# COMPACT_ATOMS: atom_id res chain seq x y z
N MET A 1 -24.47 -19.72 29.13
CA MET A 1 -23.18 -19.55 29.80
C MET A 1 -22.22 -18.99 28.73
N TYR A 2 -22.06 -17.66 28.66
CA TYR A 2 -21.14 -17.04 27.73
C TYR A 2 -19.73 -17.30 28.23
N LYS A 3 -18.93 -18.08 27.50
CA LYS A 3 -17.51 -18.20 27.79
C LYS A 3 -16.92 -16.81 27.55
N ARG A 4 -16.44 -16.15 28.61
CA ARG A 4 -15.51 -15.01 28.44
C ARG A 4 -14.32 -15.53 27.66
N GLN A 5 -14.23 -15.15 26.42
CA GLN A 5 -13.02 -15.38 25.65
C GLN A 5 -11.91 -14.55 26.32
N ASN A 6 -10.80 -15.21 26.60
CA ASN A 6 -9.62 -14.55 27.17
C ASN A 6 -9.15 -13.49 26.18
N TYR A 7 -9.26 -12.24 26.57
CA TYR A 7 -8.79 -11.08 25.78
C TYR A 7 -7.29 -11.13 25.50
N ASP A 8 -6.51 -11.91 26.23
CA ASP A 8 -5.07 -12.12 26.00
C ASP A 8 -4.76 -12.93 24.72
N LYS A 9 -5.76 -13.55 24.08
CA LYS A 9 -5.60 -14.23 22.79
C LYS A 9 -5.63 -13.28 21.58
N TYR A 10 -5.84 -12.01 21.80
CA TYR A 10 -6.03 -11.02 20.74
C TYR A 10 -4.91 -9.98 20.68
N ASN A 11 -3.73 -10.27 21.19
CA ASN A 11 -2.51 -9.57 20.85
C ASN A 11 -1.94 -10.26 19.61
N TRP A 12 -2.40 -9.84 18.44
CA TRP A 12 -1.82 -10.29 17.20
C TRP A 12 -0.55 -9.50 16.91
N GLU A 13 0.42 -10.19 16.37
CA GLU A 13 1.60 -9.59 15.80
C GLU A 13 1.17 -8.77 14.57
N GLU A 14 1.64 -7.54 14.47
CA GLU A 14 1.46 -6.71 13.28
C GLU A 14 2.51 -7.10 12.25
N HIS A 15 2.15 -7.05 10.97
CA HIS A 15 3.01 -7.39 9.85
C HIS A 15 3.37 -6.15 9.00
N PRO A 16 4.25 -5.26 9.51
CA PRO A 16 4.65 -4.06 8.79
C PRO A 16 5.42 -4.35 7.50
N GLU A 17 5.98 -5.56 7.36
CA GLU A 17 6.68 -6.04 6.17
C GLU A 17 5.73 -6.44 5.03
N HIS A 18 4.43 -6.54 5.30
CA HIS A 18 3.46 -6.95 4.30
C HIS A 18 3.45 -5.96 3.12
N PHE A 19 3.32 -6.49 1.90
CA PHE A 19 3.33 -5.73 0.63
C PHE A 19 2.49 -4.43 0.67
N ILE A 20 1.31 -4.47 1.28
CA ILE A 20 0.42 -3.32 1.34
C ILE A 20 1.01 -2.16 2.15
N LEU A 21 1.77 -2.46 3.21
CA LEU A 21 2.37 -1.46 4.11
C LEU A 21 3.83 -1.11 3.76
N GLN A 22 4.41 -1.79 2.80
CA GLN A 22 5.80 -1.58 2.40
C GLN A 22 6.06 -0.13 2.04
N ASP A 23 7.16 0.46 2.51
CA ASP A 23 7.56 1.87 2.33
C ASP A 23 6.63 2.91 2.98
N ILE A 24 5.67 2.48 3.76
CA ILE A 24 4.86 3.41 4.56
C ILE A 24 5.64 3.74 5.85
N THR A 25 6.26 4.90 5.87
CA THR A 25 7.10 5.36 7.00
C THR A 25 6.35 6.23 8.01
N LYS A 26 5.18 6.69 7.66
CA LYS A 26 4.34 7.50 8.54
C LYS A 26 3.15 6.69 9.05
N PRO A 27 2.67 7.00 10.26
CA PRO A 27 1.45 6.37 10.77
C PRO A 27 0.28 6.55 9.79
N VAL A 28 -0.42 5.46 9.52
CA VAL A 28 -1.62 5.46 8.68
C VAL A 28 -2.77 6.06 9.46
N ASP A 29 -3.50 6.99 8.85
CA ASP A 29 -4.73 7.52 9.40
C ASP A 29 -5.93 6.70 8.92
N PHE A 30 -6.65 6.09 9.85
CA PHE A 30 -7.88 5.35 9.59
C PHE A 30 -9.15 6.14 9.96
N GLY A 31 -9.00 7.44 10.21
CA GLY A 31 -10.09 8.28 10.70
C GLY A 31 -10.39 8.06 12.19
N GLU A 32 -11.31 8.87 12.69
CA GLU A 32 -11.71 8.87 14.09
C GLU A 32 -12.81 7.84 14.39
N GLY A 33 -12.96 7.53 15.67
CA GLY A 33 -14.03 6.69 16.20
C GLY A 33 -13.65 5.23 16.39
N LYS A 34 -14.43 4.57 17.23
CA LYS A 34 -14.29 3.12 17.48
C LYS A 34 -14.85 2.34 16.29
N LYS A 35 -14.12 1.34 15.88
CA LYS A 35 -14.49 0.48 14.73
C LYS A 35 -15.23 -0.78 15.14
N ASN A 36 -15.06 -1.24 16.39
CA ASN A 36 -15.67 -2.45 16.96
C ASN A 36 -15.43 -3.70 16.08
N MET A 37 -14.30 -3.76 15.42
CA MET A 37 -13.93 -4.88 14.55
C MET A 37 -12.83 -5.71 15.20
N TYR A 38 -13.02 -7.01 15.17
CA TYR A 38 -12.11 -8.00 15.73
C TYR A 38 -11.88 -9.09 14.69
N ALA A 39 -10.63 -9.51 14.54
CA ALA A 39 -10.28 -10.55 13.58
C ALA A 39 -10.60 -11.95 14.11
N TYR A 40 -10.84 -12.88 13.22
CA TYR A 40 -10.99 -14.30 13.52
C TYR A 40 -9.70 -15.08 13.21
N ALA A 41 -9.61 -16.32 13.67
CA ALA A 41 -8.39 -17.10 13.84
C ALA A 41 -7.38 -17.12 12.69
N ASP A 42 -7.79 -17.05 11.44
CA ASP A 42 -6.90 -17.17 10.27
C ASP A 42 -6.71 -15.83 9.54
N THR A 43 -7.05 -14.73 10.19
CA THR A 43 -6.91 -13.39 9.63
C THR A 43 -5.57 -12.79 10.02
N GLU A 44 -4.80 -12.36 9.04
CA GLU A 44 -3.56 -11.63 9.25
C GLU A 44 -3.87 -10.16 9.51
N ILE A 45 -3.43 -9.65 10.67
CA ILE A 45 -3.63 -8.25 11.05
C ILE A 45 -2.43 -7.44 10.62
N LEU A 46 -2.67 -6.41 9.82
CA LEU A 46 -1.65 -5.50 9.36
C LEU A 46 -1.51 -4.28 10.28
N VAL A 47 -2.62 -3.75 10.76
CA VAL A 47 -2.63 -2.62 11.70
C VAL A 47 -3.76 -2.78 12.71
N GLN A 48 -3.44 -2.58 13.99
CA GLN A 48 -4.42 -2.51 15.07
C GLN A 48 -4.23 -1.23 15.89
N ARG A 49 -5.30 -0.76 16.51
CA ARG A 49 -5.30 0.37 17.44
C ARG A 49 -6.28 0.09 18.58
N ASP A 50 -5.83 0.23 19.81
CA ASP A 50 -6.68 0.01 20.99
C ASP A 50 -7.36 -1.38 21.00
N ARG A 51 -6.69 -2.42 20.49
CA ARG A 51 -7.18 -3.79 20.30
C ARG A 51 -8.28 -3.93 19.23
N GLU A 52 -8.56 -2.91 18.47
CA GLU A 52 -9.46 -2.97 17.33
C GLU A 52 -8.68 -3.11 16.03
N VAL A 53 -9.15 -3.94 15.12
CA VAL A 53 -8.54 -4.12 13.81
C VAL A 53 -8.80 -2.88 12.97
N GLN A 54 -7.74 -2.25 12.52
CA GLN A 54 -7.81 -1.12 11.58
C GLN A 54 -7.63 -1.60 10.15
N MET A 55 -6.72 -2.55 9.95
CA MET A 55 -6.46 -3.16 8.66
C MET A 55 -6.10 -4.62 8.84
N ALA A 56 -6.67 -5.47 7.99
CA ALA A 56 -6.41 -6.90 8.00
C ALA A 56 -6.57 -7.49 6.59
N VAL A 57 -5.94 -8.62 6.38
CA VAL A 57 -6.01 -9.40 5.14
C VAL A 57 -6.36 -10.85 5.45
N ASN A 58 -6.97 -11.50 4.47
CA ASN A 58 -7.26 -12.93 4.58
C ASN A 58 -7.23 -13.56 3.19
N GLU A 59 -6.71 -14.78 3.14
CA GLU A 59 -6.73 -15.64 1.96
C GLU A 59 -7.75 -16.75 2.16
N PHE A 60 -8.67 -16.93 1.20
CA PHE A 60 -9.63 -18.00 1.21
C PHE A 60 -9.68 -18.70 -0.15
N GLY A 61 -9.22 -19.92 -0.21
CA GLY A 61 -9.06 -20.67 -1.45
C GLY A 61 -8.09 -19.98 -2.41
N LYS A 62 -8.60 -19.49 -3.52
CA LYS A 62 -7.82 -18.68 -4.49
C LYS A 62 -8.09 -17.19 -4.37
N GLY A 63 -8.95 -16.78 -3.46
CA GLY A 63 -9.33 -15.39 -3.28
C GLY A 63 -8.59 -14.73 -2.14
N ARG A 64 -8.43 -13.43 -2.25
CA ARG A 64 -7.86 -12.57 -1.21
C ARG A 64 -8.83 -11.45 -0.87
N SER A 65 -8.87 -11.07 0.38
CA SER A 65 -9.70 -9.97 0.86
C SER A 65 -8.90 -9.04 1.74
N VAL A 66 -9.20 -7.75 1.65
CA VAL A 66 -8.60 -6.71 2.49
C VAL A 66 -9.70 -5.98 3.22
N TYR A 67 -9.56 -5.85 4.51
CA TYR A 67 -10.38 -4.99 5.35
C TYR A 67 -9.62 -3.73 5.72
N ILE A 68 -10.25 -2.57 5.54
CA ILE A 68 -9.74 -1.27 5.96
C ILE A 68 -10.86 -0.54 6.68
N SER A 69 -10.65 -0.15 7.92
CA SER A 69 -11.68 0.43 8.79
C SER A 69 -12.13 1.84 8.39
N GLY A 70 -11.28 2.55 7.69
CA GLY A 70 -11.50 3.88 7.15
C GLY A 70 -10.23 4.34 6.45
N LEU A 71 -10.36 5.21 5.46
CA LEU A 71 -9.22 5.66 4.68
C LEU A 71 -9.43 7.12 4.26
N PRO A 72 -9.29 8.10 5.18
CA PRO A 72 -9.29 9.51 4.82
C PRO A 72 -8.26 9.79 3.74
N TYR A 73 -8.53 10.74 2.86
CA TYR A 73 -7.61 11.04 1.76
C TYR A 73 -6.27 11.55 2.28
N SER A 74 -5.20 10.85 1.90
CA SER A 74 -3.81 11.26 2.01
C SER A 74 -2.99 10.51 0.96
N PHE A 75 -1.75 10.93 0.72
CA PHE A 75 -0.88 10.22 -0.22
C PHE A 75 -0.57 8.79 0.26
N GLU A 76 -0.28 8.64 1.54
CA GLU A 76 -0.01 7.34 2.16
C GLU A 76 -1.23 6.42 2.04
N ASN A 77 -2.41 6.94 2.33
CA ASN A 77 -3.66 6.19 2.25
C ASN A 77 -4.02 5.81 0.81
N SER A 78 -3.75 6.68 -0.15
CA SER A 78 -3.95 6.37 -1.57
C SER A 78 -3.04 5.22 -2.02
N ARG A 79 -1.78 5.20 -1.56
CA ARG A 79 -0.84 4.09 -1.83
C ARG A 79 -1.32 2.78 -1.19
N ILE A 80 -1.79 2.82 0.05
CA ILE A 80 -2.36 1.65 0.73
C ILE A 80 -3.56 1.10 -0.03
N LEU A 81 -4.48 1.96 -0.45
CA LEU A 81 -5.65 1.54 -1.23
C LEU A 81 -5.23 0.86 -2.54
N TYR A 82 -4.33 1.49 -3.27
CA TYR A 82 -3.81 0.96 -4.52
C TYR A 82 -3.15 -0.41 -4.33
N ARG A 83 -2.24 -0.55 -3.38
CA ARG A 83 -1.58 -1.83 -3.06
C ARG A 83 -2.57 -2.89 -2.56
N SER A 84 -3.61 -2.49 -1.84
CA SER A 84 -4.68 -3.40 -1.41
C SER A 84 -5.43 -4.00 -2.60
N ILE A 85 -5.73 -3.18 -3.62
CA ILE A 85 -6.35 -3.65 -4.86
C ILE A 85 -5.43 -4.63 -5.59
N LEU A 86 -4.15 -4.30 -5.71
CA LEU A 86 -3.17 -5.14 -6.38
C LEU A 86 -2.99 -6.49 -5.68
N TRP A 87 -2.82 -6.48 -4.37
CA TRP A 87 -2.68 -7.69 -3.58
C TRP A 87 -3.92 -8.58 -3.70
N SER A 88 -5.11 -8.00 -3.63
CA SER A 88 -6.36 -8.74 -3.81
C SER A 88 -6.50 -9.37 -5.19
N ALA A 89 -5.90 -8.77 -6.21
CA ALA A 89 -5.90 -9.23 -7.59
C ALA A 89 -4.70 -10.16 -7.93
N HIS A 90 -3.86 -10.51 -6.95
CA HIS A 90 -2.58 -11.24 -7.17
C HIS A 90 -1.64 -10.52 -8.16
N GLY A 91 -1.64 -9.19 -8.10
CA GLY A 91 -0.89 -8.32 -9.03
C GLY A 91 0.37 -7.71 -8.45
N GLU A 92 0.84 -8.17 -7.29
CA GLU A 92 2.00 -7.59 -6.61
C GLU A 92 3.28 -7.70 -7.43
N ASP A 93 3.47 -8.79 -8.16
CA ASP A 93 4.66 -9.01 -8.99
C ASP A 93 4.78 -8.03 -10.17
N ILE A 94 3.65 -7.55 -10.67
CA ILE A 94 3.59 -6.67 -11.84
C ILE A 94 3.90 -5.22 -11.47
N LEU A 95 3.51 -4.79 -10.29
CA LEU A 95 3.44 -3.37 -9.91
C LEU A 95 4.35 -3.00 -8.75
N HIS A 96 4.86 -3.99 -8.03
CA HIS A 96 5.88 -3.79 -7.01
C HIS A 96 7.18 -3.21 -7.58
N CYS A 97 7.39 -3.41 -8.86
CA CYS A 97 8.64 -3.10 -9.53
C CYS A 97 8.73 -1.69 -10.13
N TRP A 98 7.61 -0.93 -10.18
CA TRP A 98 7.58 0.38 -10.83
C TRP A 98 7.00 1.43 -9.89
N TYR A 99 7.86 2.15 -9.20
CA TYR A 99 7.42 3.20 -8.27
C TYR A 99 8.46 4.30 -8.10
N SER A 100 8.09 5.36 -7.42
CA SER A 100 9.01 6.40 -6.97
C SER A 100 8.92 6.59 -5.45
N GLU A 101 10.00 7.08 -4.84
CA GLU A 101 10.01 7.42 -3.41
C GLU A 101 9.15 8.66 -3.11
N ASN A 102 9.00 9.54 -4.09
CA ASN A 102 8.24 10.78 -3.94
C ASN A 102 6.78 10.57 -4.34
N PHE A 103 5.85 10.73 -3.43
CA PHE A 103 4.41 10.55 -3.66
C PHE A 103 3.80 11.54 -4.66
N ASN A 104 4.49 12.63 -4.96
CA ASN A 104 4.08 13.60 -5.98
C ASN A 104 4.49 13.19 -7.40
N VAL A 105 5.25 12.11 -7.50
CA VAL A 105 5.76 11.59 -8.76
C VAL A 105 5.24 10.18 -8.98
N GLU A 106 4.58 9.95 -10.09
CA GLU A 106 4.03 8.65 -10.47
C GLU A 106 4.90 7.98 -11.53
N VAL A 107 4.94 6.65 -11.50
CA VAL A 107 5.58 5.82 -12.52
C VAL A 107 4.54 4.93 -13.16
N HIS A 108 4.34 5.06 -14.45
CA HIS A 108 3.37 4.27 -15.21
C HIS A 108 4.11 3.39 -16.23
N ALA A 109 4.07 2.08 -16.03
CA ALA A 109 4.70 1.10 -16.92
C ALA A 109 3.71 0.53 -17.92
N TYR A 110 4.10 0.51 -19.18
CA TYR A 110 3.39 -0.07 -20.30
C TYR A 110 4.27 -1.21 -20.86
N VAL A 111 4.38 -2.27 -20.07
CA VAL A 111 5.35 -3.36 -20.30
C VAL A 111 5.17 -4.00 -21.67
N GLU A 112 3.94 -4.21 -22.11
CA GLU A 112 3.63 -4.76 -23.43
C GLU A 112 4.11 -3.88 -24.58
N ASN A 113 4.23 -2.57 -24.33
CA ASN A 113 4.69 -1.60 -25.31
C ASN A 113 6.20 -1.29 -25.19
N GLY A 114 6.89 -1.94 -24.26
CA GLY A 114 8.31 -1.72 -23.98
C GLY A 114 8.64 -0.30 -23.51
N LYS A 115 7.71 0.37 -22.80
CA LYS A 115 7.86 1.76 -22.37
C LYS A 115 7.34 1.98 -20.95
N TYR A 116 7.86 3.02 -20.32
CA TYR A 116 7.29 3.59 -19.10
C TYR A 116 7.43 5.11 -19.12
N CYS A 117 6.63 5.79 -18.30
CA CYS A 117 6.81 7.23 -18.09
C CYS A 117 6.83 7.55 -16.59
N VAL A 118 7.49 8.65 -16.28
CA VAL A 118 7.53 9.24 -14.93
C VAL A 118 6.88 10.61 -15.01
N VAL A 119 5.93 10.86 -14.14
CA VAL A 119 5.07 12.05 -14.18
C VAL A 119 5.18 12.81 -12.87
N ASN A 120 5.50 14.10 -12.95
CA ASN A 120 5.34 15.01 -11.84
C ASN A 120 3.94 15.64 -11.89
N ASN A 121 3.08 15.28 -10.93
CA ASN A 121 1.70 15.76 -10.85
C ASN A 121 1.54 17.09 -10.09
N THR A 122 2.63 17.82 -9.89
CA THR A 122 2.61 19.09 -9.15
C THR A 122 3.07 20.27 -10.00
N TYR A 123 2.77 21.48 -9.53
CA TYR A 123 3.22 22.74 -10.13
C TYR A 123 4.60 23.18 -9.65
N GLU A 124 5.30 22.33 -8.90
CA GLU A 124 6.65 22.59 -8.41
C GLU A 124 7.62 21.53 -8.91
N PRO A 125 8.90 21.85 -9.12
CA PRO A 125 9.92 20.86 -9.47
C PRO A 125 10.01 19.77 -8.39
N GLN A 126 10.20 18.53 -8.80
CA GLN A 126 10.31 17.38 -7.94
C GLN A 126 11.59 16.60 -8.19
N GLU A 127 12.11 16.00 -7.12
CA GLU A 127 13.24 15.07 -7.18
C GLU A 127 12.82 13.75 -6.56
N THR A 128 13.27 12.65 -7.15
CA THR A 128 12.92 11.31 -6.67
C THR A 128 13.91 10.26 -7.15
N THR A 129 13.96 9.14 -6.44
CA THR A 129 14.50 7.89 -6.97
C THR A 129 13.36 7.11 -7.62
N VAL A 130 13.57 6.70 -8.87
CA VAL A 130 12.64 5.85 -9.62
C VAL A 130 13.16 4.42 -9.57
N TYR A 131 12.28 3.48 -9.28
CA TYR A 131 12.54 2.04 -9.28
C TYR A 131 11.85 1.40 -10.46
N CYS A 132 12.58 0.56 -11.18
CA CYS A 132 12.16 -0.10 -12.42
C CYS A 132 11.84 -1.58 -12.22
N GLY A 133 11.07 -2.14 -13.13
CA GLY A 133 10.64 -3.54 -13.08
C GLY A 133 11.75 -4.58 -13.15
N ASP A 134 12.95 -4.22 -13.61
CA ASP A 134 14.14 -5.07 -13.60
C ASP A 134 14.94 -4.99 -12.30
N GLY A 135 14.44 -4.25 -11.30
CA GLY A 135 15.11 -4.01 -10.03
C GLY A 135 16.16 -2.90 -10.08
N SER A 136 16.38 -2.27 -11.22
CA SER A 136 17.24 -1.08 -11.32
C SER A 136 16.58 0.14 -10.72
N SER A 137 17.38 1.13 -10.35
CA SER A 137 16.88 2.42 -9.88
C SER A 137 17.77 3.56 -10.37
N PHE A 138 17.19 4.74 -10.51
CA PHE A 138 17.93 5.94 -10.87
C PHE A 138 17.32 7.21 -10.26
N PHE A 139 18.17 8.20 -10.01
CA PHE A 139 17.72 9.50 -9.53
C PHE A 139 17.21 10.35 -10.70
N LEU A 140 16.10 11.05 -10.47
CA LEU A 140 15.44 11.86 -11.48
C LEU A 140 15.00 13.21 -10.91
N LYS A 141 15.21 14.27 -11.70
CA LYS A 141 14.63 15.59 -11.50
C LYS A 141 13.61 15.86 -12.58
N LEU A 142 12.46 16.37 -12.18
CA LEU A 142 11.34 16.73 -13.05
C LEU A 142 10.96 18.18 -12.79
N GLU A 143 10.74 18.91 -13.86
CA GLU A 143 10.12 20.24 -13.79
C GLU A 143 8.63 20.13 -13.44
N ALA A 144 7.98 21.24 -13.13
CA ALA A 144 6.55 21.29 -12.84
C ALA A 144 5.73 20.68 -13.98
N ASN A 145 4.84 19.74 -13.68
CA ASN A 145 3.99 19.01 -14.63
C ASN A 145 4.75 18.27 -15.75
N GLU A 146 6.02 17.97 -15.54
CA GLU A 146 6.84 17.28 -16.56
C GLU A 146 6.51 15.79 -16.62
N ILE A 147 6.49 15.26 -17.86
CA ILE A 147 6.40 13.83 -18.16
C ILE A 147 7.64 13.41 -18.94
N LYS A 148 8.37 12.43 -18.42
CA LYS A 148 9.51 11.83 -19.12
C LYS A 148 9.21 10.39 -19.51
N TRP A 149 9.50 10.04 -20.76
CA TRP A 149 9.33 8.70 -21.32
C TRP A 149 10.65 7.97 -21.44
N TYR A 150 10.61 6.68 -21.15
CA TYR A 150 11.75 5.77 -21.19
C TYR A 150 11.37 4.49 -21.92
N SER A 151 12.38 3.79 -22.44
CA SER A 151 12.24 2.41 -22.92
C SER A 151 12.57 1.42 -21.81
N ILE A 152 11.86 0.29 -21.78
CA ILE A 152 12.15 -0.86 -20.92
C ILE A 152 13.29 -1.67 -21.53
#